data_7c4b68f646c35a0c7be4494145cf8c49
#
_entry.id   7c4b68f646c35a0c7be4494145cf8c49
#
_cell.length_a   1.000
_cell.length_b   1.000
_cell.length_c   1.000
_cell.angle_alpha   90.00
_cell.angle_beta   90.00
_cell.angle_gamma   90.00
#
_symmetry.space_group_name_H-M   'P 1'
#
loop_
_entity.id
_entity.type
_entity.pdbx_description
1 polymer ?
#
loop_
_entity_poly.entity_id
_entity_poly.type
_entity_poly.pdbx_seq_one_letter_code
_entity_poly.pdbx_strand_id
1 'polypeptide(L)'
;PIRVIIGNPPYSIGQKSANDNAQNQSYPILDQRIADTYVAGSTSTNTKGIYDSYIKAFRWATDRLSPKEGSVIAFISNGAWIDGNSHDGFRASLQKEFDKIYVYDLRGNARTSGELRKREGGGIFDSGSRTPIAITILVRYPEGKRSDSCQIHYHDIGDYLSREDKLRLIKQTKTYRRLDWETIMPNEKNDWINQRDGFFDTLLPLVPEKKY
;
A
#
# COMPACT_ATOMS: atom_id res chain seq x y z
N PRO A 1 -14.84 2.12 -20.21
CA PRO A 1 -14.30 2.51 -18.89
C PRO A 1 -14.84 1.59 -17.79
N ILE A 2 -13.96 1.24 -16.84
CA ILE A 2 -14.30 0.32 -15.75
C ILE A 2 -14.68 1.16 -14.53
N ARG A 3 -15.73 0.76 -13.80
CA ARG A 3 -16.17 1.45 -12.58
C ARG A 3 -15.75 0.75 -11.29
N VAL A 4 -15.62 -0.56 -11.32
CA VAL A 4 -15.26 -1.35 -10.13
C VAL A 4 -14.21 -2.38 -10.52
N ILE A 5 -13.11 -2.40 -9.77
CA ILE A 5 -12.06 -3.42 -9.89
C ILE A 5 -11.84 -4.03 -8.51
N ILE A 6 -11.98 -5.34 -8.40
CA ILE A 6 -11.74 -6.10 -7.16
C ILE A 6 -10.70 -7.17 -7.46
N GLY A 7 -9.72 -7.35 -6.59
CA GLY A 7 -8.69 -8.35 -6.81
C GLY A 7 -7.79 -8.65 -5.61
N ASN A 8 -6.99 -9.68 -5.80
CA ASN A 8 -5.89 -10.05 -4.92
C ASN A 8 -4.63 -10.19 -5.80
N PRO A 9 -3.96 -9.07 -6.10
CA PRO A 9 -2.79 -9.09 -6.97
C PRO A 9 -1.63 -9.84 -6.33
N PRO A 10 -0.82 -10.58 -7.12
CA PRO A 10 0.32 -11.34 -6.61
C PRO A 10 1.43 -10.44 -6.08
N TYR A 11 2.23 -10.95 -5.14
CA TYR A 11 3.44 -10.32 -4.62
C TYR A 11 4.65 -11.05 -5.19
N SER A 12 5.56 -10.35 -5.86
CA SER A 12 6.64 -11.01 -6.62
C SER A 12 8.05 -10.59 -6.24
N ILE A 13 8.23 -9.64 -5.33
CA ILE A 13 9.58 -9.22 -4.94
C ILE A 13 10.35 -10.35 -4.27
N GLY A 14 11.51 -10.65 -4.86
CA GLY A 14 12.47 -11.62 -4.33
C GLY A 14 12.16 -13.07 -4.67
N GLN A 15 11.14 -13.36 -5.44
CA GLN A 15 10.91 -14.71 -5.98
C GLN A 15 11.90 -14.98 -7.11
N LYS A 16 12.78 -15.97 -6.88
CA LYS A 16 13.78 -16.43 -7.85
C LYS A 16 13.39 -17.75 -8.53
N SER A 17 12.22 -18.31 -8.19
CA SER A 17 11.78 -19.59 -8.73
C SER A 17 11.36 -19.44 -10.19
N ALA A 18 12.05 -20.17 -11.07
CA ALA A 18 11.70 -20.24 -12.50
C ALA A 18 10.38 -21.00 -12.75
N ASN A 19 9.84 -21.71 -11.75
CA ASN A 19 8.64 -22.53 -11.87
C ASN A 19 7.34 -21.76 -11.58
N ASP A 20 7.44 -20.58 -10.94
CA ASP A 20 6.29 -19.70 -10.78
C ASP A 20 6.39 -18.60 -11.82
N ASN A 21 5.40 -18.49 -12.70
CA ASN A 21 5.20 -17.35 -13.61
C ASN A 21 5.06 -15.99 -12.84
N ALA A 22 5.43 -15.98 -11.58
CA ALA A 22 5.36 -14.86 -10.64
C ALA A 22 6.67 -14.05 -10.54
N GLN A 23 7.65 -14.30 -11.41
CA GLN A 23 8.81 -13.41 -11.50
C GLN A 23 8.33 -12.00 -11.86
N ASN A 24 8.97 -11.00 -11.29
CA ASN A 24 8.67 -9.59 -11.54
C ASN A 24 8.86 -9.26 -13.04
N GLN A 25 7.85 -9.56 -13.83
CA GLN A 25 7.86 -9.36 -15.28
C GLN A 25 7.93 -7.87 -15.60
N SER A 26 8.71 -7.52 -16.62
CA SER A 26 8.75 -6.17 -17.16
C SER A 26 7.55 -5.95 -18.09
N TYR A 27 6.87 -4.83 -17.86
CA TYR A 27 5.79 -4.33 -18.69
C TYR A 27 6.15 -2.90 -19.11
N PRO A 28 6.88 -2.68 -20.22
CA PRO A 28 7.52 -1.39 -20.51
C PRO A 28 6.61 -0.18 -20.40
N ILE A 29 5.38 -0.25 -20.92
CA ILE A 29 4.40 0.86 -20.84
C ILE A 29 3.95 1.10 -19.41
N LEU A 30 3.64 0.05 -18.67
CA LEU A 30 3.19 0.15 -17.28
C LEU A 30 4.34 0.58 -16.36
N ASP A 31 5.54 0.06 -16.58
CA ASP A 31 6.73 0.41 -15.82
C ASP A 31 7.10 1.90 -16.06
N GLN A 32 6.95 2.40 -17.29
CA GLN A 32 7.11 3.83 -17.58
C GLN A 32 6.03 4.67 -16.84
N ARG A 33 4.77 4.23 -16.83
CA ARG A 33 3.71 4.91 -16.07
C ARG A 33 4.03 4.98 -14.57
N ILE A 34 4.60 3.92 -14.00
CA ILE A 34 5.05 3.90 -12.60
C ILE A 34 6.22 4.88 -12.41
N ALA A 35 7.18 4.92 -13.31
CA ALA A 35 8.27 5.88 -13.27
C ALA A 35 7.76 7.33 -13.27
N ASP A 36 6.84 7.66 -14.17
CA ASP A 36 6.29 9.01 -14.36
C ASP A 36 5.38 9.46 -13.19
N THR A 37 4.88 8.52 -12.38
CA THR A 37 3.93 8.82 -11.29
C THR A 37 4.54 8.54 -9.92
N TYR A 38 4.73 7.28 -9.59
CA TYR A 38 5.12 6.83 -8.25
C TYR A 38 6.59 7.15 -7.94
N VAL A 39 7.48 6.91 -8.92
CA VAL A 39 8.91 7.19 -8.73
C VAL A 39 9.18 8.69 -8.79
N ALA A 40 8.61 9.41 -9.76
CA ALA A 40 8.79 10.85 -9.90
C ALA A 40 8.27 11.65 -8.68
N GLY A 41 7.29 11.11 -7.96
CA GLY A 41 6.75 11.71 -6.72
C GLY A 41 7.46 11.26 -5.44
N SER A 42 8.48 10.40 -5.53
CA SER A 42 9.18 9.84 -4.37
C SER A 42 10.43 10.65 -4.01
N THR A 43 10.68 10.77 -2.71
CA THR A 43 11.94 11.30 -2.16
C THR A 43 12.96 10.18 -1.93
N SER A 44 12.57 8.90 -2.06
CA SER A 44 13.43 7.76 -1.84
C SER A 44 14.32 7.46 -3.04
N THR A 45 15.60 7.19 -2.78
CA THR A 45 16.55 6.71 -3.79
C THR A 45 16.39 5.21 -4.10
N ASN A 46 15.74 4.46 -3.22
CA ASN A 46 15.48 3.02 -3.40
C ASN A 46 14.07 2.79 -3.97
N THR A 47 14.00 2.62 -5.28
CA THR A 47 12.72 2.44 -6.00
C THR A 47 12.38 0.99 -6.32
N LYS A 48 13.19 -0.01 -5.91
CA LYS A 48 12.97 -1.42 -6.27
C LYS A 48 11.60 -1.96 -5.83
N GLY A 49 11.12 -1.55 -4.65
CA GLY A 49 9.82 -1.96 -4.12
C GLY A 49 8.62 -1.47 -4.91
N ILE A 50 8.78 -0.35 -5.60
CA ILE A 50 7.71 0.30 -6.38
C ILE A 50 7.32 -0.51 -7.64
N TYR A 51 8.19 -1.37 -8.12
CA TYR A 51 7.92 -2.22 -9.27
C TYR A 51 7.41 -3.61 -8.91
N ASP A 52 7.02 -3.86 -7.66
CA ASP A 52 6.37 -5.12 -7.27
C ASP A 52 5.03 -5.30 -8.03
N SER A 53 4.68 -6.54 -8.32
CA SER A 53 3.50 -6.90 -9.10
C SER A 53 2.21 -6.31 -8.52
N TYR A 54 2.06 -6.26 -7.20
CA TYR A 54 0.87 -5.66 -6.60
C TYR A 54 0.82 -4.14 -6.79
N ILE A 55 1.95 -3.43 -6.76
CA ILE A 55 2.02 -2.00 -7.07
C ILE A 55 1.69 -1.74 -8.54
N LYS A 56 2.22 -2.59 -9.44
CA LYS A 56 1.85 -2.59 -10.87
C LYS A 56 0.35 -2.76 -11.06
N ALA A 57 -0.28 -3.65 -10.28
CA ALA A 57 -1.72 -3.86 -10.33
C ALA A 57 -2.52 -2.61 -9.93
N PHE A 58 -2.08 -1.86 -8.89
CA PHE A 58 -2.69 -0.57 -8.53
C PHE A 58 -2.60 0.43 -9.70
N ARG A 59 -1.42 0.58 -10.32
CA ARG A 59 -1.27 1.50 -11.47
C ARG A 59 -2.13 1.08 -12.64
N TRP A 60 -2.09 -0.20 -13.00
CA TRP A 60 -2.90 -0.78 -14.07
C TRP A 60 -4.40 -0.55 -13.83
N ALA A 61 -4.88 -0.79 -12.63
CA ALA A 61 -6.27 -0.60 -12.26
C ALA A 61 -6.67 0.88 -12.34
N THR A 62 -5.85 1.78 -11.77
CA THR A 62 -6.13 3.22 -11.74
C THR A 62 -6.23 3.81 -13.14
N ASP A 63 -5.35 3.40 -14.07
CA ASP A 63 -5.35 3.88 -15.46
C ASP A 63 -6.58 3.42 -16.27
N ARG A 64 -7.34 2.44 -15.77
CA ARG A 64 -8.54 1.89 -16.43
C ARG A 64 -9.85 2.41 -15.88
N LEU A 65 -9.79 3.14 -14.77
CA LEU A 65 -11.01 3.71 -14.17
C LEU A 65 -11.58 4.80 -15.06
N SER A 66 -12.92 4.87 -15.08
CA SER A 66 -13.62 5.97 -15.72
C SER A 66 -13.35 7.29 -14.99
N PRO A 67 -12.87 8.35 -15.67
CA PRO A 67 -12.77 9.67 -15.05
C PRO A 67 -14.12 10.35 -14.88
N LYS A 68 -15.08 10.04 -15.77
CA LYS A 68 -16.41 10.71 -15.80
C LYS A 68 -17.39 10.15 -14.78
N GLU A 69 -17.28 8.89 -14.47
CA GLU A 69 -18.20 8.19 -13.56
C GLU A 69 -17.44 7.81 -12.29
N GLY A 70 -18.08 7.82 -11.13
CA GLY A 70 -17.45 7.38 -9.90
C GLY A 70 -16.96 5.94 -10.01
N SER A 71 -15.81 5.65 -9.39
CA SER A 71 -15.17 4.34 -9.50
C SER A 71 -14.51 3.90 -8.20
N VAL A 72 -14.34 2.58 -8.06
CA VAL A 72 -13.78 1.93 -6.87
C VAL A 72 -12.77 0.88 -7.27
N ILE A 73 -11.63 0.86 -6.56
CA ILE A 73 -10.70 -0.28 -6.53
C ILE A 73 -10.76 -0.89 -5.14
N ALA A 74 -10.87 -2.21 -5.04
CA ALA A 74 -10.79 -2.93 -3.78
C ALA A 74 -9.79 -4.09 -3.91
N PHE A 75 -8.64 -3.97 -3.24
CA PHE A 75 -7.58 -4.98 -3.29
C PHE A 75 -7.27 -5.56 -1.91
N ILE A 76 -6.99 -6.84 -1.88
CA ILE A 76 -6.25 -7.49 -0.80
C ILE A 76 -4.81 -7.60 -1.30
N SER A 77 -3.87 -6.96 -0.64
CA SER A 77 -2.48 -6.89 -1.13
C SER A 77 -1.47 -6.93 0.01
N ASN A 78 -0.18 -7.01 -0.37
CA ASN A 78 0.89 -6.73 0.57
C ASN A 78 0.72 -5.33 1.16
N GLY A 79 0.73 -5.21 2.50
CA GLY A 79 0.55 -3.98 3.25
C GLY A 79 1.84 -3.18 3.51
N ALA A 80 3.01 -3.67 3.11
CA ALA A 80 4.29 -3.01 3.39
C ALA A 80 4.42 -1.60 2.80
N TRP A 81 3.56 -1.21 1.88
CA TRP A 81 3.52 0.14 1.29
C TRP A 81 2.92 1.20 2.24
N ILE A 82 2.16 0.78 3.27
CA ILE A 82 1.42 1.70 4.15
C ILE A 82 2.40 2.61 4.91
N ASP A 83 3.51 2.04 5.41
CA ASP A 83 4.54 2.76 6.17
C ASP A 83 5.95 2.66 5.56
N GLY A 84 6.11 1.91 4.46
CA GLY A 84 7.41 1.75 3.82
C GLY A 84 7.97 3.06 3.27
N ASN A 85 9.20 3.42 3.66
CA ASN A 85 9.86 4.68 3.24
C ASN A 85 9.99 4.84 1.73
N SER A 86 10.16 3.73 0.99
CA SER A 86 10.28 3.75 -0.48
C SER A 86 8.95 3.86 -1.22
N HIS A 87 7.83 3.94 -0.51
CA HIS A 87 6.48 3.99 -1.09
C HIS A 87 5.80 5.36 -0.93
N ASP A 88 6.55 6.38 -0.51
CA ASP A 88 6.06 7.75 -0.33
C ASP A 88 5.42 8.33 -1.61
N GLY A 89 6.07 8.17 -2.76
CA GLY A 89 5.52 8.62 -4.04
C GLY A 89 4.30 7.83 -4.51
N PHE A 90 4.20 6.53 -4.15
CA PHE A 90 2.97 5.76 -4.36
C PHE A 90 1.83 6.31 -3.52
N ARG A 91 2.05 6.52 -2.21
CA ARG A 91 1.05 7.12 -1.31
C ARG A 91 0.62 8.51 -1.79
N ALA A 92 1.59 9.36 -2.20
CA ALA A 92 1.31 10.68 -2.77
C ALA A 92 0.42 10.62 -4.02
N SER A 93 0.69 9.65 -4.91
CA SER A 93 -0.10 9.46 -6.12
C SER A 93 -1.52 8.99 -5.81
N LEU A 94 -1.69 8.08 -4.86
CA LEU A 94 -3.03 7.66 -4.42
C LEU A 94 -3.84 8.84 -3.87
N GLN A 95 -3.23 9.73 -3.07
CA GLN A 95 -3.88 10.93 -2.54
C GLN A 95 -4.33 11.90 -3.63
N LYS A 96 -3.56 12.02 -4.73
CA LYS A 96 -3.93 12.87 -5.87
C LYS A 96 -5.05 12.29 -6.73
N GLU A 97 -5.12 10.97 -6.82
CA GLU A 97 -5.97 10.28 -7.78
C GLU A 97 -7.31 9.82 -7.21
N PHE A 98 -7.45 9.75 -5.88
CA PHE A 98 -8.65 9.28 -5.20
C PHE A 98 -9.17 10.29 -4.19
N ASP A 99 -10.48 10.27 -3.95
CA ASP A 99 -11.15 11.17 -3.01
C ASP A 99 -11.22 10.57 -1.61
N LYS A 100 -11.35 9.22 -1.52
CA LYS A 100 -11.29 8.49 -0.26
C LYS A 100 -10.46 7.23 -0.39
N ILE A 101 -9.70 6.94 0.65
CA ILE A 101 -8.88 5.75 0.79
C ILE A 101 -9.22 5.10 2.12
N TYR A 102 -9.55 3.83 2.11
CA TYR A 102 -9.75 3.02 3.31
C TYR A 102 -8.69 1.92 3.33
N VAL A 103 -7.95 1.82 4.42
CA VAL A 103 -6.92 0.80 4.64
C VAL A 103 -7.23 0.03 5.91
N TYR A 104 -7.60 -1.23 5.76
CA TYR A 104 -7.71 -2.17 6.86
C TYR A 104 -6.43 -2.99 6.93
N ASP A 105 -5.56 -2.65 7.86
CA ASP A 105 -4.28 -3.32 8.07
C ASP A 105 -4.50 -4.60 8.87
N LEU A 106 -4.24 -5.74 8.26
CA LEU A 106 -4.34 -7.05 8.85
C LEU A 106 -3.02 -7.53 9.47
N ARG A 107 -1.96 -6.72 9.37
CA ARG A 107 -0.63 -7.05 9.89
C ARG A 107 -0.09 -8.39 9.38
N GLY A 108 0.65 -9.13 10.22
CA GLY A 108 1.16 -10.46 9.89
C GLY A 108 2.56 -10.44 9.27
N ASN A 109 3.32 -9.36 9.46
CA ASN A 109 4.70 -9.24 8.97
C ASN A 109 5.63 -10.21 9.69
N ALA A 110 5.93 -11.34 9.06
CA ALA A 110 6.84 -12.34 9.59
C ALA A 110 8.34 -12.05 9.36
N ARG A 111 8.67 -10.88 8.80
CA ARG A 111 10.06 -10.42 8.62
C ARG A 111 10.56 -9.61 9.81
N THR A 112 9.67 -9.21 10.71
CA THR A 112 9.99 -8.54 11.97
C THR A 112 10.53 -9.54 13.00
N SER A 113 11.14 -9.07 14.09
CA SER A 113 11.70 -9.88 15.14
C SER A 113 11.30 -9.38 16.53
N GLY A 114 11.58 -10.18 17.56
CA GLY A 114 11.36 -9.82 18.96
C GLY A 114 9.88 -9.49 19.26
N GLU A 115 9.66 -8.44 20.03
CA GLU A 115 8.32 -8.01 20.45
C GLU A 115 7.46 -7.56 19.29
N LEU A 116 8.05 -6.88 18.30
CA LEU A 116 7.32 -6.46 17.10
C LEU A 116 6.74 -7.66 16.34
N ARG A 117 7.50 -8.76 16.24
CA ARG A 117 7.01 -10.00 15.61
C ARG A 117 5.82 -10.61 16.35
N LYS A 118 5.79 -10.52 17.67
CA LYS A 118 4.66 -11.00 18.47
C LYS A 118 3.42 -10.14 18.24
N ARG A 119 3.60 -8.83 18.22
CA ARG A 119 2.51 -7.87 17.95
C ARG A 119 1.89 -8.07 16.57
N GLU A 120 2.71 -8.37 15.56
CA GLU A 120 2.24 -8.67 14.20
C GLU A 120 1.30 -9.90 14.13
N GLY A 121 1.49 -10.86 15.02
CA GLY A 121 0.64 -12.05 15.12
C GLY A 121 0.73 -12.98 13.90
N GLY A 122 -0.31 -13.77 13.69
CA GLY A 122 -0.40 -14.73 12.59
C GLY A 122 -0.61 -14.07 11.22
N GLY A 123 -0.04 -14.65 10.16
CA GLY A 123 -0.34 -14.24 8.78
C GLY A 123 -1.74 -14.72 8.36
N ILE A 124 -2.40 -13.98 7.46
CA ILE A 124 -3.75 -14.34 6.97
C ILE A 124 -3.71 -15.55 6.03
N PHE A 125 -2.68 -15.66 5.20
CA PHE A 125 -2.54 -16.74 4.22
C PHE A 125 -1.61 -17.85 4.72
N ASP A 126 -2.01 -19.11 4.52
CA ASP A 126 -1.27 -20.29 4.95
C ASP A 126 -0.01 -20.58 4.11
N SER A 127 0.07 -20.07 2.90
CA SER A 127 1.06 -20.44 1.88
C SER A 127 2.47 -19.87 2.08
N GLY A 128 2.90 -19.63 3.35
CA GLY A 128 4.25 -19.18 3.64
C GLY A 128 4.54 -17.72 3.31
N SER A 129 3.54 -16.92 3.02
CA SER A 129 3.70 -15.48 2.87
C SER A 129 4.22 -14.87 4.17
N ARG A 130 5.32 -14.12 4.08
CA ARG A 130 5.94 -13.43 5.22
C ARG A 130 5.66 -11.94 5.24
N THR A 131 4.80 -11.46 4.35
CA THR A 131 4.46 -10.04 4.20
C THR A 131 3.21 -9.68 5.00
N PRO A 132 3.11 -8.46 5.52
CA PRO A 132 1.86 -7.95 6.06
C PRO A 132 0.80 -7.89 4.97
N ILE A 133 -0.46 -8.00 5.35
CA ILE A 133 -1.59 -7.95 4.41
C ILE A 133 -2.49 -6.79 4.77
N ALA A 134 -2.99 -6.09 3.75
CA ALA A 134 -4.00 -5.06 3.90
C ALA A 134 -5.14 -5.22 2.91
N ILE A 135 -6.35 -4.86 3.34
CA ILE A 135 -7.50 -4.64 2.47
C ILE A 135 -7.57 -3.14 2.21
N THR A 136 -7.47 -2.76 0.93
CA THR A 136 -7.49 -1.36 0.52
C THR A 136 -8.70 -1.09 -0.36
N ILE A 137 -9.46 -0.03 -0.05
CA ILE A 137 -10.57 0.44 -0.88
C ILE A 137 -10.27 1.88 -1.30
N LEU A 138 -10.14 2.10 -2.60
CA LEU A 138 -9.89 3.41 -3.20
C LEU A 138 -11.15 3.87 -3.90
N VAL A 139 -11.63 5.06 -3.56
CA VAL A 139 -12.85 5.64 -4.10
C VAL A 139 -12.52 6.92 -4.87
N ARG A 140 -12.91 6.95 -6.13
CA ARG A 140 -12.84 8.13 -6.99
C ARG A 140 -14.26 8.63 -7.27
N TYR A 141 -14.53 9.87 -6.96
CA TYR A 141 -15.81 10.49 -7.30
C TYR A 141 -15.89 10.87 -8.78
N PRO A 142 -17.09 11.03 -9.34
CA PRO A 142 -17.24 11.52 -10.70
C PRO A 142 -16.55 12.86 -10.92
N GLU A 143 -16.12 13.10 -12.16
CA GLU A 143 -15.63 14.41 -12.58
C GLU A 143 -16.67 15.51 -12.22
N GLY A 144 -16.20 16.65 -11.70
CA GLY A 144 -17.06 17.73 -11.20
C GLY A 144 -17.63 17.52 -9.78
N LYS A 145 -17.38 16.35 -9.14
CA LYS A 145 -17.71 16.07 -7.74
C LYS A 145 -16.49 15.66 -6.92
N ARG A 146 -15.30 15.82 -7.49
CA ARG A 146 -14.03 15.50 -6.82
C ARG A 146 -13.85 16.37 -5.58
N SER A 147 -13.29 15.80 -4.53
CA SER A 147 -12.92 16.51 -3.31
C SER A 147 -11.64 17.32 -3.52
N ASP A 148 -11.50 18.45 -2.84
CA ASP A 148 -10.26 19.25 -2.85
C ASP A 148 -9.07 18.51 -2.20
N SER A 149 -9.37 17.59 -1.30
CA SER A 149 -8.38 16.75 -0.62
C SER A 149 -8.86 15.31 -0.45
N CYS A 150 -7.93 14.38 -0.47
CA CYS A 150 -8.18 12.97 -0.22
C CYS A 150 -8.39 12.72 1.28
N GLN A 151 -9.44 12.00 1.64
CA GLN A 151 -9.67 11.51 3.01
C GLN A 151 -9.09 10.10 3.15
N ILE A 152 -8.17 9.91 4.10
CA ILE A 152 -7.54 8.62 4.36
C ILE A 152 -8.07 8.08 5.69
N HIS A 153 -8.64 6.89 5.62
CA HIS A 153 -9.21 6.17 6.75
C HIS A 153 -8.40 4.89 6.97
N TYR A 154 -7.87 4.72 8.16
CA TYR A 154 -7.04 3.60 8.55
C TYR A 154 -7.68 2.84 9.71
N HIS A 155 -7.62 1.54 9.67
CA HIS A 155 -8.01 0.67 10.77
C HIS A 155 -7.01 -0.45 10.92
N ASP A 156 -6.48 -0.61 12.12
CA ASP A 156 -5.56 -1.66 12.52
C ASP A 156 -6.34 -2.80 13.16
N ILE A 157 -6.09 -4.04 12.73
CA ILE A 157 -6.80 -5.21 13.28
C ILE A 157 -6.45 -5.50 14.74
N GLY A 158 -5.31 -5.00 15.23
CA GLY A 158 -4.84 -5.15 16.60
C GLY A 158 -3.63 -6.06 16.79
N ASP A 159 -3.03 -5.97 17.99
CA ASP A 159 -1.82 -6.67 18.40
C ASP A 159 -2.08 -8.13 18.80
N TYR A 160 -1.08 -9.00 18.66
CA TYR A 160 -0.98 -10.37 19.21
C TYR A 160 -2.05 -11.35 18.71
N LEU A 161 -2.76 -11.05 17.65
CA LEU A 161 -3.85 -11.89 17.15
C LEU A 161 -3.32 -13.10 16.40
N SER A 162 -3.86 -14.28 16.69
CA SER A 162 -3.66 -15.44 15.85
C SER A 162 -4.31 -15.26 14.47
N ARG A 163 -3.96 -16.12 13.52
CA ARG A 163 -4.62 -16.15 12.22
C ARG A 163 -6.15 -16.36 12.35
N GLU A 164 -6.53 -17.30 13.20
CA GLU A 164 -7.91 -17.67 13.47
C GLU A 164 -8.70 -16.49 14.05
N ASP A 165 -8.08 -15.74 14.98
CA ASP A 165 -8.69 -14.55 15.57
C ASP A 165 -8.92 -13.46 14.52
N LYS A 166 -7.92 -13.20 13.67
CA LYS A 166 -8.04 -12.23 12.58
C LYS A 166 -9.15 -12.60 11.61
N LEU A 167 -9.22 -13.86 11.18
CA LEU A 167 -10.27 -14.35 10.28
C LEU A 167 -11.65 -14.24 10.92
N ARG A 168 -11.76 -14.53 12.23
CA ARG A 168 -13.00 -14.36 12.99
C ARG A 168 -13.44 -12.91 13.02
N LEU A 169 -12.53 -11.97 13.33
CA LEU A 169 -12.82 -10.53 13.34
C LEU A 169 -13.28 -10.03 11.98
N ILE A 170 -12.57 -10.38 10.90
CA ILE A 170 -12.96 -10.03 9.53
C ILE A 170 -14.37 -10.54 9.21
N LYS A 171 -14.68 -11.80 9.56
CA LYS A 171 -16.00 -12.39 9.35
C LYS A 171 -17.09 -11.66 10.15
N GLN A 172 -16.79 -11.23 11.38
CA GLN A 172 -17.74 -10.50 12.24
C GLN A 172 -17.99 -9.08 11.76
N THR A 173 -16.99 -8.43 11.16
CA THR A 173 -17.07 -7.06 10.64
C THR A 173 -18.16 -6.93 9.56
N LYS A 174 -18.31 -7.88 8.66
CA LYS A 174 -19.31 -7.93 7.55
C LYS A 174 -19.29 -6.74 6.59
N THR A 175 -19.04 -5.53 7.06
CA THR A 175 -19.05 -4.30 6.27
C THR A 175 -18.04 -3.29 6.81
N TYR A 176 -17.38 -2.55 5.91
CA TYR A 176 -16.41 -1.51 6.28
C TYR A 176 -17.02 -0.43 7.21
N ARG A 177 -18.32 -0.23 7.19
CA ARG A 177 -19.03 0.75 8.05
C ARG A 177 -19.01 0.42 9.55
N ARG A 178 -18.66 -0.82 9.91
CA ARG A 178 -18.58 -1.28 11.30
C ARG A 178 -17.19 -1.18 11.89
N LEU A 179 -16.20 -0.77 11.10
CA LEU A 179 -14.85 -0.55 11.58
C LEU A 179 -14.74 0.88 12.14
N ASP A 180 -14.01 0.99 13.23
CA ASP A 180 -13.63 2.28 13.80
C ASP A 180 -12.45 2.83 12.99
N TRP A 181 -12.75 3.74 12.08
CA TRP A 181 -11.78 4.33 11.18
C TRP A 181 -11.09 5.53 11.83
N GLU A 182 -9.78 5.46 11.94
CA GLU A 182 -8.93 6.60 12.23
C GLU A 182 -8.71 7.42 10.96
N THR A 183 -8.87 8.74 11.04
CA THR A 183 -8.53 9.63 9.93
C THR A 183 -7.05 9.96 9.95
N ILE A 184 -6.34 9.60 8.91
CA ILE A 184 -4.90 9.86 8.77
C ILE A 184 -4.67 11.23 8.14
N MET A 185 -3.76 11.99 8.77
CA MET A 185 -3.20 13.23 8.21
C MET A 185 -1.75 12.98 7.81
N PRO A 186 -1.46 12.79 6.51
CA PRO A 186 -0.09 12.58 6.05
C PRO A 186 0.82 13.74 6.40
N ASN A 187 2.09 13.45 6.69
CA ASN A 187 3.11 14.49 6.82
C ASN A 187 3.62 14.96 5.44
N GLU A 188 4.55 15.92 5.42
CA GLU A 188 5.15 16.46 4.20
C GLU A 188 5.90 15.41 3.35
N LYS A 189 6.34 14.32 3.98
CA LYS A 189 7.00 13.17 3.33
C LYS A 189 6.01 12.10 2.86
N ASN A 190 4.70 12.37 2.92
CA ASN A 190 3.61 11.43 2.64
C ASN A 190 3.67 10.15 3.49
N ASP A 191 4.18 10.23 4.73
CA ASP A 191 4.05 9.16 5.69
C ASP A 191 2.64 9.20 6.28
N TRP A 192 1.95 8.07 6.28
CA TRP A 192 0.58 7.96 6.80
C TRP A 192 0.58 7.54 8.26
N ILE A 193 1.24 6.42 8.56
CA ILE A 193 1.45 5.92 9.92
C ILE A 193 2.95 5.84 10.19
N ASN A 194 3.37 5.68 11.44
CA ASN A 194 4.78 5.62 11.81
C ASN A 194 5.61 6.76 11.18
N GLN A 195 5.03 7.98 11.22
CA GLN A 195 5.61 9.16 10.57
C GLN A 195 7.03 9.40 11.07
N ARG A 196 7.96 9.56 10.11
CA ARG A 196 9.37 9.87 10.42
C ARG A 196 9.46 11.23 11.10
N ASP A 197 10.19 11.30 12.18
CA ASP A 197 10.59 12.59 12.73
C ASP A 197 11.68 13.25 11.87
N GLY A 198 11.82 14.56 11.99
CA GLY A 198 12.85 15.31 11.26
C GLY A 198 14.25 15.20 11.87
N PHE A 199 14.43 14.47 12.97
CA PHE A 199 15.72 14.42 13.68
C PHE A 199 16.80 13.79 12.82
N PHE A 200 16.47 12.75 12.04
CA PHE A 200 17.42 12.10 11.14
C PHE A 200 17.98 13.07 10.08
N ASP A 201 17.17 14.01 9.60
CA ASP A 201 17.56 14.99 8.59
C ASP A 201 18.55 16.05 9.15
N THR A 202 18.67 16.13 10.48
CA THR A 202 19.63 17.02 11.16
C THR A 202 21.00 16.37 11.37
N LEU A 203 21.13 15.07 11.15
CA LEU A 203 22.36 14.33 11.32
C LEU A 203 23.29 14.55 10.12
N LEU A 204 24.58 14.77 10.41
CA LEU A 204 25.59 14.83 9.37
C LEU A 204 25.80 13.43 8.75
N PRO A 205 25.74 13.28 7.42
CA PRO A 205 26.03 12.01 6.78
C PRO A 205 27.48 11.59 7.01
N LEU A 206 27.69 10.34 7.46
CA LEU A 206 29.04 9.79 7.67
C LEU A 206 29.83 9.66 6.36
N VAL A 207 29.16 9.62 5.24
CA VAL A 207 29.77 9.61 3.90
C VAL A 207 29.21 10.79 3.12
N PRO A 208 30.05 11.67 2.55
CA PRO A 208 29.56 12.76 1.72
C PRO A 208 28.75 12.23 0.53
N GLU A 209 27.64 12.88 0.20
CA GLU A 209 26.92 12.56 -1.03
C GLU A 209 27.86 12.68 -2.23
N LYS A 210 28.08 11.59 -2.94
CA LYS A 210 28.74 11.65 -4.24
C LYS A 210 27.82 12.43 -5.18
N LYS A 211 28.17 13.66 -5.47
CA LYS A 211 27.60 14.38 -6.63
C LYS A 211 28.06 13.65 -7.89
N TYR A 212 27.13 12.97 -8.57
CA TYR A 212 27.31 12.47 -9.92
C TYR A 212 26.92 13.53 -10.93
#